data_084634a511fe3991a07613979415301c
#
_entry.id   084634a511fe3991a07613979415301c
#
_cell.length_a   1.000
_cell.length_b   1.000
_cell.length_c   1.000
_cell.angle_alpha   90.00
_cell.angle_beta   90.00
_cell.angle_gamma   90.00
#
_symmetry.space_group_name_H-M   'P 1'
#
loop_
_entity.id
_entity.type
_entity.pdbx_description
1 polymer ?
#
loop_
_entity_poly.entity_id
_entity_poly.type
_entity_poly.pdbx_seq_one_letter_code
_entity_poly.pdbx_strand_id
1 'polypeptide(L)'
;MSARDLIQEALHSLEANKGRSLLTILGIVIGIASVIAMTSLIGGIQNSLVNSLGLNAARMVQVYSSQELTDSDVETLRKTVPQIEQIGIVDSAYSEYKVGDKSYTVMAQGVDSDMLDAVGASKLVAGRTYSQAESQSGSRVALISRGGADQLYGNEQDALGKTIKVSNGEVQIVGVIDGGSDSMGSLTLYMPRETISGLFGDENPSFPSVTALAAEGTD
;
A
#
# COMPACT_ATOMS: atom_id res chain seq x y z
N MET A 1 -51.98 1.60 -36.20
CA MET A 1 -50.63 0.98 -36.32
C MET A 1 -50.27 0.39 -34.96
N SER A 2 -49.98 -0.91 -34.95
CA SER A 2 -49.55 -1.57 -33.74
C SER A 2 -48.08 -1.24 -33.46
N ALA A 3 -47.66 -1.20 -32.17
CA ALA A 3 -46.24 -1.03 -31.82
C ALA A 3 -45.33 -2.10 -32.51
N ARG A 4 -45.90 -3.23 -32.84
CA ARG A 4 -45.23 -4.31 -33.56
C ARG A 4 -44.93 -3.96 -35.01
N ASP A 5 -45.84 -3.27 -35.66
CA ASP A 5 -45.70 -2.81 -37.07
C ASP A 5 -44.59 -1.75 -37.19
N LEU A 6 -44.53 -0.84 -36.21
CA LEU A 6 -43.47 0.18 -36.13
C LEU A 6 -42.06 -0.41 -35.91
N ILE A 7 -41.95 -1.45 -35.08
CA ILE A 7 -40.68 -2.13 -34.86
C ILE A 7 -40.25 -2.87 -36.12
N GLN A 8 -41.16 -3.56 -36.79
CA GLN A 8 -40.88 -4.28 -38.03
C GLN A 8 -40.43 -3.34 -39.15
N GLU A 9 -41.07 -2.18 -39.30
CA GLU A 9 -40.71 -1.16 -40.30
C GLU A 9 -39.36 -0.52 -40.00
N ALA A 10 -39.03 -0.27 -38.72
CA ALA A 10 -37.72 0.18 -38.27
C ALA A 10 -36.59 -0.85 -38.59
N LEU A 11 -36.86 -2.15 -38.36
CA LEU A 11 -35.91 -3.22 -38.69
C LEU A 11 -35.69 -3.32 -40.22
N HIS A 12 -36.73 -3.22 -41.01
CA HIS A 12 -36.62 -3.21 -42.48
C HIS A 12 -35.79 -2.01 -43.00
N SER A 13 -35.97 -0.83 -42.40
CA SER A 13 -35.19 0.38 -42.73
C SER A 13 -33.71 0.22 -42.37
N LEU A 14 -33.41 -0.45 -41.27
CA LEU A 14 -32.02 -0.82 -40.88
C LEU A 14 -31.39 -1.81 -41.86
N GLU A 15 -32.17 -2.79 -42.30
CA GLU A 15 -31.72 -3.79 -43.28
C GLU A 15 -31.45 -3.19 -44.67
N ALA A 16 -32.22 -2.24 -45.11
CA ALA A 16 -32.01 -1.54 -46.39
C ALA A 16 -30.73 -0.70 -46.40
N ASN A 17 -30.22 -0.24 -45.23
CA ASN A 17 -29.04 0.62 -45.11
C ASN A 17 -27.98 0.05 -44.15
N LYS A 18 -27.71 -1.27 -44.23
CA LYS A 18 -26.83 -2.02 -43.32
C LYS A 18 -25.48 -1.34 -43.03
N GLY A 19 -24.82 -0.82 -44.05
CA GLY A 19 -23.50 -0.19 -43.91
C GLY A 19 -23.52 1.09 -43.07
N ARG A 20 -24.52 1.97 -43.30
CA ARG A 20 -24.64 3.22 -42.56
C ARG A 20 -25.06 2.98 -41.13
N SER A 21 -26.05 2.08 -40.94
CA SER A 21 -26.53 1.68 -39.60
C SER A 21 -25.45 1.05 -38.77
N LEU A 22 -24.65 0.13 -39.36
CA LEU A 22 -23.53 -0.51 -38.69
C LEU A 22 -22.46 0.49 -38.24
N LEU A 23 -22.08 1.42 -39.13
CA LEU A 23 -21.11 2.47 -38.80
C LEU A 23 -21.58 3.36 -37.66
N THR A 24 -22.86 3.72 -37.67
CA THR A 24 -23.45 4.58 -36.61
C THR A 24 -23.48 3.83 -35.26
N ILE A 25 -23.94 2.58 -35.25
CA ILE A 25 -23.94 1.74 -34.04
C ILE A 25 -22.51 1.52 -33.53
N LEU A 26 -21.58 1.24 -34.42
CA LEU A 26 -20.17 1.05 -34.06
C LEU A 26 -19.58 2.31 -33.43
N GLY A 27 -19.88 3.49 -33.97
CA GLY A 27 -19.44 4.77 -33.41
C GLY A 27 -20.00 5.01 -32.00
N ILE A 28 -21.28 4.72 -31.78
CA ILE A 28 -21.90 4.84 -30.45
C ILE A 28 -21.28 3.84 -29.47
N VAL A 29 -21.12 2.58 -29.87
CA VAL A 29 -20.53 1.52 -29.02
C VAL A 29 -19.11 1.88 -28.62
N ILE A 30 -18.27 2.34 -29.58
CA ILE A 30 -16.89 2.75 -29.28
C ILE A 30 -16.89 3.97 -28.33
N GLY A 31 -17.78 4.94 -28.55
CA GLY A 31 -17.90 6.11 -27.70
C GLY A 31 -18.23 5.75 -26.25
N ILE A 32 -19.27 4.94 -26.05
CA ILE A 32 -19.69 4.49 -24.72
C ILE A 32 -18.60 3.60 -24.07
N ALA A 33 -18.03 2.67 -24.83
CA ALA A 33 -16.97 1.79 -24.33
C ALA A 33 -15.74 2.58 -23.87
N SER A 34 -15.36 3.63 -24.60
CA SER A 34 -14.24 4.51 -24.25
C SER A 34 -14.50 5.26 -22.93
N VAL A 35 -15.70 5.76 -22.72
CA VAL A 35 -16.07 6.45 -21.47
C VAL A 35 -16.05 5.48 -20.29
N ILE A 36 -16.64 4.29 -20.46
CA ILE A 36 -16.64 3.26 -19.41
C ILE A 36 -15.20 2.84 -19.08
N ALA A 37 -14.36 2.59 -20.10
CA ALA A 37 -12.97 2.20 -19.89
C ALA A 37 -12.20 3.28 -19.13
N MET A 38 -12.38 4.57 -19.48
CA MET A 38 -11.72 5.68 -18.82
C MET A 38 -12.18 5.85 -17.36
N THR A 39 -13.49 5.79 -17.11
CA THR A 39 -14.02 5.91 -15.74
C THR A 39 -13.61 4.72 -14.85
N SER A 40 -13.57 3.51 -15.41
CA SER A 40 -13.08 2.32 -14.69
C SER A 40 -11.59 2.42 -14.36
N LEU A 41 -10.79 2.93 -15.28
CA LEU A 41 -9.35 3.15 -15.05
C LEU A 41 -9.11 4.18 -13.93
N ILE A 42 -9.81 5.31 -13.98
CA ILE A 42 -9.72 6.35 -12.94
C ILE A 42 -10.14 5.80 -11.58
N GLY A 43 -11.26 5.08 -11.52
CA GLY A 43 -11.73 4.44 -10.28
C GLY A 43 -10.74 3.39 -9.75
N GLY A 44 -10.13 2.62 -10.62
CA GLY A 44 -9.08 1.66 -10.27
C GLY A 44 -7.84 2.33 -9.66
N ILE A 45 -7.37 3.42 -10.27
CA ILE A 45 -6.23 4.20 -9.75
C ILE A 45 -6.58 4.83 -8.39
N GLN A 46 -7.76 5.43 -8.24
CA GLN A 46 -8.19 6.02 -6.97
C GLN A 46 -8.24 4.98 -5.85
N ASN A 47 -8.85 3.82 -6.09
CA ASN A 47 -8.89 2.74 -5.11
C ASN A 47 -7.50 2.20 -4.78
N SER A 48 -6.62 2.07 -5.78
CA SER A 48 -5.24 1.65 -5.56
C SER A 48 -4.48 2.66 -4.70
N LEU A 49 -4.62 3.96 -4.94
CA LEU A 49 -3.99 5.01 -4.14
C LEU A 49 -4.52 5.01 -2.70
N VAL A 50 -5.85 4.96 -2.51
CA VAL A 50 -6.45 4.93 -1.16
C VAL A 50 -6.01 3.70 -0.38
N ASN A 51 -5.95 2.52 -1.03
CA ASN A 51 -5.50 1.30 -0.39
C ASN A 51 -3.98 1.31 -0.10
N SER A 52 -3.17 1.90 -1.00
CA SER A 52 -1.72 1.99 -0.81
C SER A 52 -1.32 2.96 0.31
N LEU A 53 -2.11 4.02 0.49
CA LEU A 53 -1.86 5.04 1.52
C LEU A 53 -2.51 4.68 2.87
N GLY A 54 -3.42 3.70 2.89
CA GLY A 54 -4.20 3.31 4.07
C GLY A 54 -5.35 4.28 4.38
N LEU A 55 -6.23 3.88 5.30
CA LEU A 55 -7.40 4.67 5.70
C LEU A 55 -7.01 6.01 6.37
N ASN A 56 -5.80 6.09 6.91
CA ASN A 56 -5.29 7.25 7.64
C ASN A 56 -4.52 8.25 6.76
N ALA A 57 -4.34 7.97 5.46
CA ALA A 57 -3.50 8.79 4.59
C ALA A 57 -3.88 10.27 4.53
N ALA A 58 -5.17 10.58 4.58
CA ALA A 58 -5.66 11.97 4.59
C ALA A 58 -5.35 12.73 5.89
N ARG A 59 -5.07 12.01 6.96
CA ARG A 59 -4.76 12.55 8.30
C ARG A 59 -3.29 12.39 8.68
N MET A 60 -2.52 11.69 7.85
CA MET A 60 -1.11 11.40 8.11
C MET A 60 -0.21 12.51 7.57
N VAL A 61 0.65 13.03 8.42
CA VAL A 61 1.69 14.00 8.06
C VAL A 61 3.04 13.36 8.30
N GLN A 62 3.89 13.40 7.27
CA GLN A 62 5.28 12.95 7.39
C GLN A 62 6.22 14.15 7.25
N VAL A 63 7.12 14.29 8.20
CA VAL A 63 8.15 15.34 8.20
C VAL A 63 9.50 14.66 8.10
N TYR A 64 10.19 14.91 7.00
CA TYR A 64 11.55 14.45 6.79
C TYR A 64 12.54 15.49 7.31
N SER A 65 13.55 15.03 8.02
CA SER A 65 14.63 15.86 8.53
C SER A 65 15.97 15.39 7.98
N SER A 66 16.82 16.33 7.68
CA SER A 66 18.25 16.05 7.38
C SER A 66 19.10 15.91 8.64
N GLN A 67 18.54 16.18 9.81
CA GLN A 67 19.18 16.01 11.11
C GLN A 67 18.63 14.74 11.77
N GLU A 68 19.40 14.18 12.69
CA GLU A 68 18.96 13.03 13.49
C GLU A 68 17.74 13.43 14.33
N LEU A 69 16.64 12.68 14.15
CA LEU A 69 15.39 12.86 14.88
C LEU A 69 15.44 12.04 16.17
N THR A 70 15.09 12.68 17.26
CA THR A 70 15.12 12.07 18.59
C THR A 70 13.72 11.96 19.18
N ASP A 71 13.56 11.06 20.15
CA ASP A 71 12.28 10.92 20.88
C ASP A 71 11.90 12.21 21.63
N SER A 72 12.89 13.05 21.99
CA SER A 72 12.63 14.38 22.59
C SER A 72 11.97 15.35 21.61
N ASP A 73 12.26 15.23 20.31
CA ASP A 73 11.62 16.05 19.28
C ASP A 73 10.15 15.63 19.11
N VAL A 74 9.89 14.33 19.13
CA VAL A 74 8.53 13.75 19.11
C VAL A 74 7.71 14.24 20.32
N GLU A 75 8.29 14.16 21.52
CA GLU A 75 7.64 14.64 22.75
C GLU A 75 7.35 16.15 22.74
N THR A 76 8.24 16.93 22.15
CA THR A 76 8.05 18.37 21.99
C THR A 76 6.88 18.68 21.03
N LEU A 77 6.82 17.97 19.91
CA LEU A 77 5.73 18.10 18.95
C LEU A 77 4.39 17.66 19.55
N ARG A 78 4.35 16.54 20.28
CA ARG A 78 3.15 16.03 20.96
C ARG A 78 2.58 17.06 21.97
N LYS A 79 3.44 17.77 22.68
CA LYS A 79 3.03 18.83 23.63
C LYS A 79 2.58 20.12 22.96
N THR A 80 3.13 20.40 21.78
CA THR A 80 2.89 21.67 21.07
C THR A 80 1.63 21.61 20.20
N VAL A 81 1.27 20.44 19.69
CA VAL A 81 0.15 20.24 18.76
C VAL A 81 -0.86 19.25 19.36
N PRO A 82 -1.88 19.73 20.08
CA PRO A 82 -2.86 18.85 20.75
C PRO A 82 -3.75 18.04 19.81
N GLN A 83 -3.80 18.40 18.53
CA GLN A 83 -4.60 17.72 17.50
C GLN A 83 -3.95 16.42 16.98
N ILE A 84 -2.77 16.07 17.45
CA ILE A 84 -2.09 14.84 17.09
C ILE A 84 -2.63 13.69 17.93
N GLU A 85 -3.17 12.67 17.25
CA GLU A 85 -3.67 11.43 17.86
C GLU A 85 -2.50 10.46 18.13
N GLN A 86 -1.65 10.26 17.14
CA GLN A 86 -0.44 9.46 17.24
C GLN A 86 0.74 10.18 16.58
N ILE A 87 1.93 10.04 17.16
CA ILE A 87 3.17 10.60 16.60
C ILE A 87 4.34 9.71 17.00
N GLY A 88 5.22 9.45 16.06
CA GLY A 88 6.42 8.67 16.28
C GLY A 88 7.40 8.80 15.12
N ILE A 89 8.58 8.21 15.29
CA ILE A 89 9.60 8.14 14.25
C ILE A 89 9.36 6.86 13.44
N VAL A 90 9.43 7.00 12.13
CA VAL A 90 9.42 5.90 11.17
C VAL A 90 10.71 5.93 10.39
N ASP A 91 11.47 4.85 10.45
CA ASP A 91 12.70 4.67 9.68
C ASP A 91 12.38 3.93 8.38
N SER A 92 12.80 4.48 7.25
CA SER A 92 12.66 3.83 5.95
C SER A 92 14.03 3.43 5.41
N ALA A 93 14.15 2.20 4.92
CA ALA A 93 15.38 1.70 4.33
C ALA A 93 15.06 0.80 3.13
N TYR A 94 16.04 0.68 2.23
CA TYR A 94 15.90 -0.11 1.02
C TYR A 94 16.96 -1.17 0.93
N SER A 95 16.58 -2.36 0.48
CA SER A 95 17.51 -3.44 0.18
C SER A 95 17.05 -4.24 -1.02
N GLU A 96 17.94 -5.07 -1.57
CA GLU A 96 17.60 -6.00 -2.65
C GLU A 96 17.45 -7.42 -2.06
N TYR A 97 16.39 -8.11 -2.47
CA TYR A 97 16.16 -9.52 -2.13
C TYR A 97 16.06 -10.36 -3.39
N LYS A 98 16.92 -11.37 -3.52
CA LYS A 98 16.99 -12.26 -4.68
C LYS A 98 16.41 -13.63 -4.37
N VAL A 99 15.51 -14.09 -5.23
CA VAL A 99 14.94 -15.44 -5.19
C VAL A 99 15.08 -16.07 -6.57
N GLY A 100 16.03 -17.01 -6.71
CA GLY A 100 16.40 -17.56 -8.01
C GLY A 100 16.88 -16.46 -8.96
N ASP A 101 16.27 -16.36 -10.13
CA ASP A 101 16.61 -15.35 -11.14
C ASP A 101 15.84 -14.03 -10.98
N LYS A 102 14.95 -13.93 -9.98
CA LYS A 102 14.16 -12.72 -9.72
C LYS A 102 14.81 -11.86 -8.63
N SER A 103 14.84 -10.56 -8.86
CA SER A 103 15.26 -9.57 -7.88
C SER A 103 14.07 -8.71 -7.48
N TYR A 104 13.96 -8.46 -6.18
CA TYR A 104 12.92 -7.65 -5.57
C TYR A 104 13.55 -6.49 -4.80
N THR A 105 12.99 -5.30 -4.95
CA THR A 105 13.31 -4.18 -4.08
C THR A 105 12.50 -4.30 -2.80
N VAL A 106 13.16 -4.44 -1.67
CA VAL A 106 12.54 -4.45 -0.35
C VAL A 106 12.54 -3.03 0.22
N MET A 107 11.36 -2.47 0.44
CA MET A 107 11.17 -1.27 1.24
C MET A 107 10.88 -1.69 2.68
N ALA A 108 11.87 -1.54 3.55
CA ALA A 108 11.75 -1.81 4.97
C ALA A 108 11.33 -0.55 5.72
N GLN A 109 10.30 -0.65 6.53
CA GLN A 109 9.83 0.42 7.41
C GLN A 109 9.97 -0.01 8.86
N GLY A 110 10.79 0.73 9.61
CA GLY A 110 10.95 0.60 11.05
C GLY A 110 9.89 1.37 11.79
N VAL A 111 8.99 0.67 12.44
CA VAL A 111 7.82 1.26 13.07
C VAL A 111 7.63 0.62 14.43
N ASP A 112 7.38 1.43 15.45
CA ASP A 112 7.02 0.91 16.76
C ASP A 112 5.60 0.32 16.76
N SER A 113 5.36 -0.67 17.62
CA SER A 113 4.11 -1.44 17.61
C SER A 113 2.85 -0.59 17.84
N ASP A 114 2.97 0.53 18.54
CA ASP A 114 1.89 1.50 18.80
C ASP A 114 1.63 2.45 17.61
N MET A 115 2.57 2.51 16.66
CA MET A 115 2.46 3.34 15.45
C MET A 115 1.97 2.56 14.22
N LEU A 116 1.76 1.24 14.33
CA LEU A 116 1.33 0.40 13.20
C LEU A 116 0.01 0.88 12.58
N ASP A 117 -0.91 1.39 13.40
CA ASP A 117 -2.18 1.91 12.91
C ASP A 117 -2.00 3.23 12.14
N ALA A 118 -1.14 4.11 12.64
CA ALA A 118 -0.85 5.38 12.00
C ALA A 118 -0.28 5.20 10.58
N VAL A 119 0.57 4.19 10.37
CA VAL A 119 1.18 3.90 9.07
C VAL A 119 0.33 2.94 8.20
N GLY A 120 -0.88 2.59 8.64
CA GLY A 120 -1.78 1.69 7.92
C GLY A 120 -1.35 0.22 7.91
N ALA A 121 -0.49 -0.17 8.85
CA ALA A 121 0.04 -1.54 8.98
C ALA A 121 -0.67 -2.37 10.06
N SER A 122 -1.79 -1.91 10.60
CA SER A 122 -2.56 -2.61 11.65
C SER A 122 -3.55 -3.63 11.10
N LYS A 123 -4.01 -3.48 9.84
CA LYS A 123 -5.03 -4.35 9.25
C LYS A 123 -4.46 -5.70 8.85
N LEU A 124 -4.53 -6.63 9.80
CA LEU A 124 -4.01 -7.99 9.63
C LEU A 124 -4.90 -8.85 8.72
N VAL A 125 -4.28 -9.56 7.79
CA VAL A 125 -4.91 -10.55 6.90
C VAL A 125 -4.64 -11.97 7.39
N ALA A 126 -3.41 -12.22 7.83
CA ALA A 126 -2.98 -13.52 8.36
C ALA A 126 -1.88 -13.35 9.41
N GLY A 127 -1.77 -14.29 10.34
CA GLY A 127 -0.76 -14.28 11.40
C GLY A 127 -1.07 -13.31 12.54
N ARG A 128 -0.07 -12.56 13.01
CA ARG A 128 -0.16 -11.58 14.10
C ARG A 128 0.74 -10.36 13.85
N THR A 129 0.48 -9.28 14.54
CA THR A 129 1.43 -8.15 14.65
C THR A 129 2.55 -8.50 15.64
N TYR A 130 3.63 -7.74 15.61
CA TYR A 130 4.64 -7.83 16.67
C TYR A 130 4.20 -7.04 17.90
N SER A 131 4.59 -7.55 19.07
CA SER A 131 4.27 -6.98 20.36
C SER A 131 5.18 -5.80 20.73
N GLN A 132 4.80 -5.02 21.73
CA GLN A 132 5.63 -3.95 22.27
C GLN A 132 6.99 -4.48 22.79
N ALA A 133 7.00 -5.66 23.40
CA ALA A 133 8.26 -6.28 23.86
C ALA A 133 9.18 -6.64 22.67
N GLU A 134 8.61 -7.16 21.57
CA GLU A 134 9.38 -7.44 20.35
C GLU A 134 9.88 -6.14 19.70
N SER A 135 9.07 -5.07 19.73
CA SER A 135 9.46 -3.75 19.23
C SER A 135 10.66 -3.19 20.01
N GLN A 136 10.57 -3.18 21.34
CA GLN A 136 11.60 -2.64 22.21
C GLN A 136 12.90 -3.47 22.23
N SER A 137 12.80 -4.79 22.00
CA SER A 137 13.98 -5.67 21.99
C SER A 137 14.66 -5.73 20.63
N GLY A 138 14.13 -5.07 19.58
CA GLY A 138 14.65 -5.21 18.23
C GLY A 138 14.56 -6.64 17.70
N SER A 139 13.47 -7.35 18.04
CA SER A 139 13.27 -8.73 17.58
C SER A 139 13.21 -8.76 16.04
N ARG A 140 13.88 -9.75 15.44
CA ARG A 140 13.94 -9.92 13.98
C ARG A 140 12.66 -10.51 13.41
N VAL A 141 11.55 -9.81 13.61
CA VAL A 141 10.21 -10.14 13.11
C VAL A 141 9.75 -9.05 12.16
N ALA A 142 8.91 -9.42 11.18
CA ALA A 142 8.37 -8.49 10.22
C ALA A 142 6.92 -8.83 9.85
N LEU A 143 6.17 -7.78 9.47
CA LEU A 143 4.93 -7.91 8.73
C LEU A 143 5.23 -7.69 7.26
N ILE A 144 4.62 -8.49 6.39
CA ILE A 144 4.69 -8.30 4.95
C ILE A 144 3.35 -7.84 4.42
N SER A 145 3.37 -6.98 3.42
CA SER A 145 2.18 -6.62 2.65
C SER A 145 1.57 -7.84 1.95
N ARG A 146 0.26 -7.85 1.73
CA ARG A 146 -0.43 -8.91 0.98
C ARG A 146 0.20 -9.11 -0.40
N GLY A 147 0.41 -8.02 -1.15
CA GLY A 147 1.01 -8.08 -2.47
C GLY A 147 2.42 -8.68 -2.46
N GLY A 148 3.22 -8.40 -1.44
CA GLY A 148 4.54 -9.00 -1.24
C GLY A 148 4.45 -10.50 -0.93
N ALA A 149 3.52 -10.92 -0.08
CA ALA A 149 3.28 -12.33 0.24
C ALA A 149 2.86 -13.11 -1.02
N ASP A 150 1.94 -12.57 -1.81
CA ASP A 150 1.47 -13.19 -3.05
C ASP A 150 2.60 -13.30 -4.09
N GLN A 151 3.43 -12.26 -4.23
CA GLN A 151 4.55 -12.26 -5.19
C GLN A 151 5.63 -13.31 -4.84
N LEU A 152 5.90 -13.52 -3.54
CA LEU A 152 6.97 -14.43 -3.11
C LEU A 152 6.50 -15.87 -2.88
N TYR A 153 5.29 -16.04 -2.34
CA TYR A 153 4.82 -17.33 -1.82
C TYR A 153 3.52 -17.80 -2.45
N GLY A 154 2.85 -16.94 -3.22
CA GLY A 154 1.60 -17.25 -3.92
C GLY A 154 0.34 -17.12 -3.06
N ASN A 155 0.47 -17.01 -1.73
CA ASN A 155 -0.63 -16.73 -0.80
C ASN A 155 -0.12 -16.23 0.54
N GLU A 156 -1.03 -15.71 1.37
CA GLU A 156 -0.71 -15.11 2.66
C GLU A 156 -0.27 -16.12 3.72
N GLN A 157 -0.86 -17.34 3.70
CA GLN A 157 -0.59 -18.36 4.73
C GLN A 157 0.81 -18.95 4.57
N ASP A 158 1.26 -19.16 3.34
CA ASP A 158 2.59 -19.72 3.05
C ASP A 158 3.71 -18.75 3.36
N ALA A 159 3.42 -17.45 3.50
CA ALA A 159 4.37 -16.44 3.92
C ALA A 159 4.71 -16.52 5.42
N LEU A 160 3.77 -16.99 6.26
CA LEU A 160 3.95 -17.03 7.70
C LEU A 160 5.07 -17.97 8.13
N GLY A 161 5.92 -17.47 9.01
CA GLY A 161 7.10 -18.20 9.52
C GLY A 161 8.28 -18.28 8.54
N LYS A 162 8.13 -17.80 7.31
CA LYS A 162 9.24 -17.70 6.36
C LYS A 162 10.21 -16.59 6.77
N THR A 163 11.43 -16.69 6.29
CA THR A 163 12.50 -15.72 6.55
C THR A 163 12.86 -14.99 5.27
N ILE A 164 12.99 -13.69 5.36
CA ILE A 164 13.47 -12.82 4.26
C ILE A 164 14.81 -12.21 4.68
N LYS A 165 15.78 -12.27 3.77
CA LYS A 165 17.05 -11.58 3.95
C LYS A 165 16.84 -10.07 3.64
N VAL A 166 17.22 -9.23 4.57
CA VAL A 166 17.13 -7.78 4.50
C VAL A 166 18.47 -7.18 4.86
N SER A 167 19.15 -6.52 3.92
CA SER A 167 20.48 -5.95 4.15
C SER A 167 21.46 -6.97 4.80
N ASN A 168 21.93 -6.70 5.99
CA ASN A 168 22.96 -7.49 6.70
C ASN A 168 22.38 -8.63 7.58
N GLY A 169 21.08 -8.92 7.48
CA GLY A 169 20.49 -9.98 8.30
C GLY A 169 19.20 -10.54 7.72
N GLU A 170 18.48 -11.25 8.57
CA GLU A 170 17.24 -11.92 8.21
C GLU A 170 16.16 -11.56 9.22
N VAL A 171 14.90 -11.47 8.73
CA VAL A 171 13.71 -11.26 9.54
C VAL A 171 12.68 -12.34 9.25
N GLN A 172 11.96 -12.78 10.27
CA GLN A 172 10.89 -13.75 10.15
C GLN A 172 9.56 -13.06 9.94
N ILE A 173 8.79 -13.49 8.93
CA ILE A 173 7.42 -13.00 8.69
C ILE A 173 6.52 -13.60 9.76
N VAL A 174 5.91 -12.74 10.59
CA VAL A 174 4.96 -13.14 11.65
C VAL A 174 3.52 -12.76 11.31
N GLY A 175 3.31 -11.88 10.34
CA GLY A 175 1.99 -11.49 9.88
C GLY A 175 2.00 -10.93 8.46
N VAL A 176 0.81 -10.99 7.86
CA VAL A 176 0.52 -10.40 6.55
C VAL A 176 -0.54 -9.33 6.74
N ILE A 177 -0.33 -8.15 6.19
CA ILE A 177 -1.21 -7.00 6.33
C ILE A 177 -1.84 -6.58 5.00
N ASP A 178 -3.04 -6.00 5.09
CA ASP A 178 -3.75 -5.40 3.96
C ASP A 178 -3.33 -3.92 3.80
N GLY A 179 -2.06 -3.72 3.47
CA GLY A 179 -1.46 -2.39 3.32
C GLY A 179 -0.08 -2.50 2.69
N GLY A 180 0.54 -1.36 2.46
CA GLY A 180 1.82 -1.26 1.79
C GLY A 180 1.69 -0.91 0.31
N SER A 181 2.73 -0.28 -0.23
CA SER A 181 2.77 0.18 -1.62
C SER A 181 3.55 -0.80 -2.49
N ASP A 182 2.96 -1.97 -2.73
CA ASP A 182 3.61 -2.98 -3.57
C ASP A 182 3.34 -2.72 -5.04
N SER A 183 4.40 -2.71 -5.81
CA SER A 183 4.37 -2.82 -7.26
C SER A 183 5.06 -4.11 -7.69
N MET A 184 4.96 -4.47 -8.96
CA MET A 184 5.64 -5.65 -9.48
C MET A 184 7.15 -5.54 -9.25
N GLY A 185 7.72 -6.48 -8.47
CA GLY A 185 9.14 -6.47 -8.10
C GLY A 185 9.49 -5.61 -6.88
N SER A 186 8.50 -5.08 -6.16
CA SER A 186 8.67 -4.33 -4.91
C SER A 186 7.93 -5.03 -3.77
N LEU A 187 8.53 -5.06 -2.60
CA LEU A 187 8.00 -5.68 -1.37
C LEU A 187 8.05 -4.66 -0.24
N THR A 188 6.96 -4.52 0.49
CA THR A 188 6.94 -3.68 1.70
C THR A 188 6.98 -4.57 2.94
N LEU A 189 7.94 -4.31 3.82
CA LEU A 189 8.10 -4.95 5.12
C LEU A 189 7.99 -3.90 6.23
N TYR A 190 7.22 -4.21 7.27
CA TYR A 190 7.20 -3.44 8.52
C TYR A 190 7.84 -4.26 9.63
N MET A 191 8.76 -3.66 10.35
CA MET A 191 9.50 -4.32 11.43
C MET A 191 9.76 -3.34 12.56
N PRO A 192 10.13 -3.82 13.77
CA PRO A 192 10.52 -2.92 14.85
C PRO A 192 11.62 -1.95 14.42
N ARG A 193 11.52 -0.71 14.87
CA ARG A 193 12.47 0.35 14.54
C ARG A 193 13.89 -0.02 14.95
N GLU A 194 14.08 -0.61 16.13
CA GLU A 194 15.35 -1.12 16.61
C GLU A 194 15.94 -2.22 15.71
N THR A 195 15.08 -3.00 15.04
CA THR A 195 15.51 -4.02 14.08
C THR A 195 16.13 -3.38 12.84
N ILE A 196 15.57 -2.31 12.32
CA ILE A 196 16.15 -1.56 11.18
C ILE A 196 17.52 -1.01 11.57
N SER A 197 17.63 -0.36 12.70
CA SER A 197 18.91 0.19 13.17
C SER A 197 20.00 -0.88 13.31
N GLY A 198 19.63 -2.10 13.65
CA GLY A 198 20.56 -3.24 13.75
C GLY A 198 20.88 -3.95 12.43
N LEU A 199 20.04 -3.80 11.39
CA LEU A 199 20.21 -4.48 10.11
C LEU A 199 20.79 -3.59 9.01
N PHE A 200 20.53 -2.31 9.07
CA PHE A 200 20.99 -1.32 8.10
C PHE A 200 22.13 -0.50 8.70
N GLY A 201 23.07 -0.10 7.88
CA GLY A 201 24.24 0.65 8.28
C GLY A 201 24.70 1.60 7.17
N ASP A 202 25.95 2.02 7.20
CA ASP A 202 26.50 3.04 6.31
C ASP A 202 26.36 2.72 4.81
N GLU A 203 26.41 1.44 4.43
CA GLU A 203 26.25 1.01 3.04
C GLU A 203 24.77 1.09 2.54
N ASN A 204 23.83 0.91 3.46
CA ASN A 204 22.39 1.01 3.21
C ASN A 204 21.75 1.80 4.36
N PRO A 205 21.82 3.12 4.36
CA PRO A 205 21.32 3.94 5.46
C PRO A 205 19.80 3.89 5.55
N SER A 206 19.28 3.99 6.77
CA SER A 206 17.88 4.28 7.02
C SER A 206 17.64 5.78 6.99
N PHE A 207 16.42 6.17 6.60
CA PHE A 207 15.99 7.57 6.51
C PHE A 207 14.85 7.79 7.52
N PRO A 208 15.12 8.46 8.65
CA PRO A 208 14.10 8.72 9.65
C PRO A 208 13.14 9.82 9.18
N SER A 209 11.87 9.66 9.54
CA SER A 209 10.85 10.69 9.40
C SER A 209 9.97 10.72 10.65
N VAL A 210 9.51 11.91 11.04
CA VAL A 210 8.43 12.00 12.02
C VAL A 210 7.11 11.80 11.30
N THR A 211 6.37 10.78 11.72
CA THR A 211 5.03 10.51 11.22
C THR A 211 4.02 10.84 12.30
N ALA A 212 3.06 11.68 11.98
CA ALA A 212 1.97 12.07 12.86
C ALA A 212 0.62 11.75 12.23
N LEU A 213 -0.31 11.25 13.03
CA LEU A 213 -1.71 11.05 12.68
C LEU A 213 -2.54 12.12 13.38
N ALA A 214 -3.25 12.94 12.61
CA ALA A 214 -4.17 13.93 13.15
C ALA A 214 -5.44 13.27 13.70
N ALA A 215 -6.01 13.83 14.76
CA ALA A 215 -7.30 13.39 15.30
C ALA A 215 -8.43 13.52 14.27
N GLU A 216 -9.47 12.70 14.38
CA GLU A 216 -10.62 12.78 13.49
C GLU A 216 -11.35 14.13 13.62
N GLY A 217 -11.67 14.74 12.46
CA GLY A 217 -12.40 16.01 12.43
C GLY A 217 -11.54 17.25 12.61
N THR A 218 -10.23 17.15 12.52
CA THR A 218 -9.33 18.31 12.42
C THR A 218 -9.24 18.74 10.94
N ASP A 219 -9.75 19.94 10.63
CA ASP A 219 -9.57 20.63 9.34
C ASP A 219 -8.26 21.42 9.31
#